data_d2d186b6f12b75f3d4daf1168690d14f
#
_entry.id   d2d186b6f12b75f3d4daf1168690d14f
#
_cell.length_a   1.000
_cell.length_b   1.000
_cell.length_c   1.000
_cell.angle_alpha   90.00
_cell.angle_beta   90.00
_cell.angle_gamma   90.00
#
_symmetry.space_group_name_H-M   'P 1'
#
loop_
_entity.id
_entity.type
_entity.pdbx_description
1 polymer ?
#
loop_
_entity_poly.entity_id
_entity_poly.type
_entity_poly.pdbx_seq_one_letter_code
_entity_poly.pdbx_strand_id
1 'polypeptide(L)'
;REFDGSLVRHEKFVFLDVVWLARILKPLLNHKFQRTFDGRVNLGDTGDARITLDDSLDIASWDRLRNEGVLEPRLAYAVWPDGLSEYVLPALASLGLTFPLGDDPDDGLVVLLRLEPDRPASVGEVIDTFCSKHTPAFSASWEIFLGVPPGAIEKVLTRSCGLGDVQTFWRFGVLVHGGLGDLDGRGIFAVVMEYSSTHNELTAQIFGDISTSAPWVALSYVTSAVSLMLVDFPGLRWKGSLKCPQHGNEMLFATKVNRAGDKFLERGCP
;
A
#
# COMPACT_ATOMS: atom_id res chain seq x y z
N ARG A 1 10.06 -29.80 -20.75
CA ARG A 1 9.26 -28.55 -20.75
C ARG A 1 10.25 -27.42 -20.70
N GLU A 2 10.32 -26.65 -21.75
CA GLU A 2 11.14 -25.43 -21.79
C GLU A 2 10.60 -24.45 -20.78
N PHE A 3 11.48 -24.00 -19.90
CA PHE A 3 11.19 -22.94 -18.94
C PHE A 3 11.14 -21.62 -19.70
N ASP A 4 10.03 -21.00 -19.76
CA ASP A 4 9.77 -19.70 -20.40
C ASP A 4 10.30 -18.53 -19.55
N GLY A 5 11.35 -18.68 -18.81
CA GLY A 5 12.20 -17.60 -18.27
C GLY A 5 11.57 -16.61 -17.28
N SER A 6 10.29 -16.69 -16.94
CA SER A 6 9.65 -15.76 -16.02
C SER A 6 9.80 -16.20 -14.55
N LEU A 7 10.96 -15.96 -13.99
CA LEU A 7 11.27 -16.19 -12.58
C LEU A 7 10.80 -14.98 -11.75
N VAL A 8 9.79 -15.15 -10.92
CA VAL A 8 9.47 -14.18 -9.86
C VAL A 8 10.36 -14.50 -8.67
N ARG A 9 11.37 -13.68 -8.43
CA ARG A 9 12.29 -13.79 -7.29
C ARG A 9 11.79 -12.95 -6.13
N HIS A 10 11.71 -13.59 -4.98
CA HIS A 10 11.61 -12.95 -3.69
C HIS A 10 12.86 -13.25 -2.86
N GLU A 11 13.22 -12.39 -1.88
CA GLU A 11 14.43 -12.61 -1.04
C GLU A 11 14.51 -14.00 -0.41
N LYS A 12 13.37 -14.63 -0.13
CA LYS A 12 13.26 -15.97 0.47
C LYS A 12 12.64 -17.03 -0.42
N PHE A 13 12.02 -16.65 -1.54
CA PHE A 13 11.25 -17.58 -2.38
C PHE A 13 11.54 -17.39 -3.85
N VAL A 14 11.55 -18.49 -4.60
CA VAL A 14 11.61 -18.49 -6.06
C VAL A 14 10.41 -19.27 -6.57
N PHE A 15 9.48 -18.57 -7.22
CA PHE A 15 8.36 -19.23 -7.88
C PHE A 15 8.79 -19.66 -9.28
N LEU A 16 8.83 -20.97 -9.48
CA LEU A 16 9.26 -21.57 -10.74
C LEU A 16 8.13 -21.64 -11.79
N ASP A 17 6.87 -21.49 -11.34
CA ASP A 17 5.70 -21.54 -12.21
C ASP A 17 4.77 -20.36 -11.90
N VAL A 18 4.79 -19.36 -12.80
CA VAL A 18 3.96 -18.16 -12.68
C VAL A 18 2.48 -18.49 -12.84
N VAL A 19 2.16 -19.50 -13.66
CA VAL A 19 0.76 -19.93 -13.86
C VAL A 19 0.22 -20.56 -12.58
N TRP A 20 1.03 -21.35 -11.89
CA TRP A 20 0.69 -21.90 -10.59
C TRP A 20 0.47 -20.78 -9.56
N LEU A 21 1.40 -19.81 -9.50
CA LEU A 21 1.24 -18.65 -8.59
C LEU A 21 -0.04 -17.88 -8.89
N ALA A 22 -0.34 -17.58 -10.15
CA ALA A 22 -1.56 -16.90 -10.55
C ALA A 22 -2.84 -17.67 -10.12
N ARG A 23 -2.81 -19.02 -10.21
CA ARG A 23 -3.92 -19.86 -9.73
C ARG A 23 -4.10 -19.77 -8.22
N ILE A 24 -3.01 -19.83 -7.46
CA ILE A 24 -3.02 -19.70 -6.00
C ILE A 24 -3.55 -18.33 -5.55
N LEU A 25 -3.22 -17.25 -6.27
CA LEU A 25 -3.68 -15.91 -5.95
C LEU A 25 -5.11 -15.61 -6.45
N LYS A 26 -5.62 -16.40 -7.37
CA LYS A 26 -6.94 -16.20 -7.96
C LYS A 26 -8.09 -16.04 -6.94
N PRO A 27 -8.18 -16.80 -5.84
CA PRO A 27 -9.22 -16.61 -4.83
C PRO A 27 -9.21 -15.22 -4.22
N LEU A 28 -8.04 -14.62 -3.97
CA LEU A 28 -7.94 -13.28 -3.43
C LEU A 28 -8.32 -12.20 -4.43
N LEU A 29 -8.00 -12.39 -5.70
CA LEU A 29 -8.10 -11.35 -6.72
C LEU A 29 -9.43 -11.38 -7.48
N ASN A 30 -10.18 -12.48 -7.41
CA ASN A 30 -11.41 -12.62 -8.18
C ASN A 30 -12.60 -11.97 -7.46
N HIS A 31 -13.16 -10.93 -8.08
CA HIS A 31 -14.34 -10.22 -7.58
C HIS A 31 -15.68 -10.90 -7.90
N LYS A 32 -15.67 -12.01 -8.65
CA LYS A 32 -16.88 -12.65 -9.20
C LYS A 32 -17.40 -13.82 -8.36
N PHE A 33 -16.86 -14.02 -7.17
CA PHE A 33 -17.36 -15.11 -6.32
C PHE A 33 -18.77 -14.84 -5.84
N GLN A 34 -19.64 -15.79 -6.07
CA GLN A 34 -21.03 -15.73 -5.67
C GLN A 34 -21.29 -16.71 -4.54
N ARG A 35 -22.13 -16.29 -3.60
CA ARG A 35 -22.76 -17.25 -2.68
C ARG A 35 -23.64 -18.17 -3.49
N THR A 36 -23.52 -19.45 -3.23
CA THR A 36 -24.43 -20.46 -3.75
C THR A 36 -25.77 -20.34 -3.03
N PHE A 37 -26.82 -20.92 -3.61
CA PHE A 37 -28.19 -20.86 -3.04
C PHE A 37 -28.29 -21.46 -1.62
N ASP A 38 -27.41 -22.39 -1.28
CA ASP A 38 -27.28 -23.00 0.06
C ASP A 38 -26.37 -22.20 1.02
N GLY A 39 -25.99 -20.98 0.66
CA GLY A 39 -25.21 -20.06 1.50
C GLY A 39 -23.71 -20.27 1.48
N ARG A 40 -23.20 -21.31 0.81
CA ARG A 40 -21.77 -21.58 0.69
C ARG A 40 -21.08 -20.58 -0.22
N VAL A 41 -19.81 -20.35 -0.02
CA VAL A 41 -18.98 -19.50 -0.89
C VAL A 41 -18.06 -20.39 -1.73
N ASN A 42 -18.19 -20.29 -3.03
CA ASN A 42 -17.33 -21.01 -3.96
C ASN A 42 -16.22 -20.08 -4.45
N LEU A 43 -14.98 -20.33 -4.02
CA LEU A 43 -13.80 -19.54 -4.37
C LEU A 43 -13.19 -19.93 -5.73
N GLY A 44 -13.85 -20.83 -6.45
CA GLY A 44 -13.39 -21.29 -7.75
C GLY A 44 -12.36 -22.40 -7.64
N ASP A 45 -11.70 -22.64 -8.77
CA ASP A 45 -10.78 -23.75 -8.95
C ASP A 45 -9.35 -23.23 -8.78
N THR A 46 -8.64 -23.69 -7.77
CA THR A 46 -7.23 -23.35 -7.53
C THR A 46 -6.27 -24.38 -8.14
N GLY A 47 -6.73 -25.20 -9.05
CA GLY A 47 -6.00 -26.25 -9.72
C GLY A 47 -6.72 -27.58 -9.63
N ASP A 48 -6.41 -28.41 -8.63
CA ASP A 48 -6.98 -29.76 -8.49
C ASP A 48 -8.14 -29.81 -7.48
N ALA A 49 -8.35 -28.74 -6.70
CA ALA A 49 -9.39 -28.69 -5.68
C ALA A 49 -10.33 -27.48 -5.85
N ARG A 50 -11.61 -27.73 -5.75
CA ARG A 50 -12.63 -26.69 -5.67
C ARG A 50 -12.78 -26.25 -4.23
N ILE A 51 -12.36 -25.03 -3.91
CA ILE A 51 -12.48 -24.49 -2.57
C ILE A 51 -13.92 -24.00 -2.36
N THR A 52 -14.60 -24.58 -1.39
CA THR A 52 -15.94 -24.16 -0.96
C THR A 52 -15.90 -23.89 0.52
N LEU A 53 -16.25 -22.66 0.93
CA LEU A 53 -16.41 -22.29 2.32
C LEU A 53 -17.84 -22.64 2.77
N ASP A 54 -17.96 -23.52 3.76
CA ASP A 54 -19.23 -23.96 4.34
C ASP A 54 -19.35 -23.68 5.84
N ASP A 55 -18.22 -23.40 6.50
CA ASP A 55 -18.21 -22.93 7.89
C ASP A 55 -18.66 -21.46 7.98
N SER A 56 -19.51 -21.16 8.95
CA SER A 56 -20.07 -19.82 9.14
C SER A 56 -19.00 -18.77 9.48
N LEU A 57 -17.93 -19.15 10.17
CA LEU A 57 -16.83 -18.25 10.51
C LEU A 57 -15.94 -17.98 9.30
N ASP A 58 -15.69 -18.98 8.47
CA ASP A 58 -14.93 -18.80 7.22
C ASP A 58 -15.70 -17.92 6.24
N ILE A 59 -17.04 -18.06 6.22
CA ILE A 59 -17.91 -17.19 5.42
C ILE A 59 -17.87 -15.74 5.96
N ALA A 60 -17.86 -15.54 7.28
CA ALA A 60 -17.73 -14.20 7.87
C ALA A 60 -16.38 -13.57 7.54
N SER A 61 -15.29 -14.33 7.64
CA SER A 61 -13.95 -13.88 7.24
C SER A 61 -13.87 -13.55 5.75
N TRP A 62 -14.58 -14.31 4.92
CA TRP A 62 -14.71 -14.01 3.49
C TRP A 62 -15.48 -12.71 3.24
N ASP A 63 -16.58 -12.48 3.95
CA ASP A 63 -17.34 -11.23 3.82
C ASP A 63 -16.48 -10.03 4.26
N ARG A 64 -15.64 -10.18 5.27
CA ARG A 64 -14.69 -9.16 5.69
C ARG A 64 -13.62 -8.88 4.61
N LEU A 65 -13.05 -9.92 4.01
CA LEU A 65 -12.15 -9.74 2.86
C LEU A 65 -12.84 -9.04 1.69
N ARG A 66 -14.09 -9.37 1.42
CA ARG A 66 -14.85 -8.79 0.32
C ARG A 66 -15.20 -7.34 0.54
N ASN A 67 -15.63 -6.97 1.74
CA ASN A 67 -16.20 -5.66 2.04
C ASN A 67 -15.15 -4.67 2.58
N GLU A 68 -14.16 -5.17 3.30
CA GLU A 68 -13.14 -4.37 4.00
C GLU A 68 -11.74 -4.58 3.43
N GLY A 69 -11.55 -5.57 2.55
CA GLY A 69 -10.24 -5.92 2.01
C GLY A 69 -9.31 -6.61 3.03
N VAL A 70 -9.85 -7.08 4.16
CA VAL A 70 -9.05 -7.71 5.23
C VAL A 70 -9.05 -9.22 5.07
N LEU A 71 -7.88 -9.79 4.88
CA LEU A 71 -7.62 -11.22 4.85
C LEU A 71 -7.23 -11.70 6.25
N GLU A 72 -8.15 -12.35 6.94
CA GLU A 72 -7.88 -12.96 8.23
C GLU A 72 -7.06 -14.26 8.09
N PRO A 73 -6.20 -14.60 9.06
CA PRO A 73 -5.41 -15.84 9.03
C PRO A 73 -6.27 -17.08 8.84
N ARG A 74 -7.43 -17.14 9.50
CA ARG A 74 -8.39 -18.23 9.37
C ARG A 74 -8.80 -18.46 7.92
N LEU A 75 -9.18 -17.41 7.21
CA LEU A 75 -9.54 -17.51 5.80
C LEU A 75 -8.35 -17.93 4.93
N ALA A 76 -7.16 -17.41 5.24
CA ALA A 76 -5.94 -17.80 4.55
C ALA A 76 -5.68 -19.32 4.67
N TYR A 77 -5.86 -19.89 5.86
CA TYR A 77 -5.72 -21.33 6.08
C TYR A 77 -6.82 -22.15 5.36
N ALA A 78 -8.04 -21.65 5.28
CA ALA A 78 -9.12 -22.31 4.55
C ALA A 78 -8.89 -22.29 3.03
N VAL A 79 -8.34 -21.18 2.51
CA VAL A 79 -8.05 -21.00 1.08
C VAL A 79 -6.79 -21.76 0.66
N TRP A 80 -5.79 -21.81 1.54
CA TRP A 80 -4.49 -22.44 1.29
C TRP A 80 -4.18 -23.46 2.38
N PRO A 81 -4.79 -24.66 2.30
CA PRO A 81 -4.56 -25.74 3.27
C PRO A 81 -3.14 -26.28 3.20
N ASP A 82 -2.83 -27.25 4.06
CA ASP A 82 -1.59 -28.01 4.07
C ASP A 82 -0.31 -27.16 4.28
N GLY A 83 -0.43 -26.05 5.04
CA GLY A 83 0.71 -25.17 5.34
C GLY A 83 1.11 -24.26 4.18
N LEU A 84 0.41 -24.28 3.07
CA LEU A 84 0.70 -23.41 1.92
C LEU A 84 0.57 -21.93 2.26
N SER A 85 -0.34 -21.57 3.16
CA SER A 85 -0.54 -20.21 3.67
C SER A 85 0.74 -19.60 4.25
N GLU A 86 1.57 -20.39 4.94
CA GLU A 86 2.85 -19.95 5.52
C GLU A 86 3.85 -19.44 4.50
N TYR A 87 3.73 -19.87 3.24
CA TYR A 87 4.57 -19.42 2.13
C TYR A 87 3.92 -18.32 1.32
N VAL A 88 2.59 -18.39 1.13
CA VAL A 88 1.83 -17.46 0.29
C VAL A 88 1.72 -16.09 0.96
N LEU A 89 1.42 -16.03 2.27
CA LEU A 89 1.24 -14.74 2.97
C LEU A 89 2.51 -13.88 2.93
N PRO A 90 3.70 -14.37 3.29
CA PRO A 90 4.92 -13.58 3.16
C PRO A 90 5.23 -13.19 1.72
N ALA A 91 4.90 -14.04 0.75
CA ALA A 91 5.10 -13.74 -0.67
C ALA A 91 4.19 -12.58 -1.12
N LEU A 92 2.91 -12.57 -0.70
CA LEU A 92 1.98 -11.47 -0.98
C LEU A 92 2.49 -10.14 -0.43
N ALA A 93 2.95 -10.12 0.83
CA ALA A 93 3.51 -8.93 1.46
C ALA A 93 4.73 -8.41 0.68
N SER A 94 5.61 -9.30 0.27
CA SER A 94 6.82 -8.90 -0.47
C SER A 94 6.55 -8.44 -1.90
N LEU A 95 5.50 -8.96 -2.52
CA LEU A 95 5.02 -8.46 -3.81
C LEU A 95 4.33 -7.08 -3.67
N GLY A 96 4.13 -6.61 -2.43
CA GLY A 96 3.43 -5.36 -2.15
C GLY A 96 1.92 -5.44 -2.43
N LEU A 97 1.35 -6.65 -2.39
CA LEU A 97 -0.09 -6.89 -2.59
C LEU A 97 -0.88 -6.80 -1.30
N THR A 98 -0.20 -6.97 -0.17
CA THR A 98 -0.77 -6.92 1.18
C THR A 98 0.16 -6.20 2.15
N PHE A 99 -0.42 -5.68 3.23
CA PHE A 99 0.33 -5.20 4.40
C PHE A 99 -0.40 -5.62 5.69
N PRO A 100 0.29 -5.71 6.85
CA PRO A 100 -0.33 -6.02 8.13
C PRO A 100 -1.38 -4.98 8.51
N LEU A 101 -2.52 -5.41 9.05
CA LEU A 101 -3.54 -4.50 9.57
C LEU A 101 -3.13 -3.88 10.91
N GLY A 102 -2.36 -4.61 11.71
CA GLY A 102 -1.84 -4.20 13.00
C GLY A 102 -0.53 -4.90 13.33
N ASP A 103 -0.08 -4.75 14.57
CA ASP A 103 1.16 -5.38 15.07
C ASP A 103 0.98 -6.87 15.39
N ASP A 104 -0.27 -7.31 15.64
CA ASP A 104 -0.59 -8.69 15.90
C ASP A 104 -0.79 -9.45 14.58
N PRO A 105 -0.09 -10.58 14.36
CA PRO A 105 -0.31 -11.43 13.20
C PRO A 105 -1.77 -11.90 13.03
N ASP A 106 -2.52 -11.97 14.13
CA ASP A 106 -3.92 -12.37 14.13
C ASP A 106 -4.87 -11.28 13.64
N ASP A 107 -4.43 -10.01 13.57
CA ASP A 107 -5.22 -8.90 13.02
C ASP A 107 -5.50 -9.07 11.52
N GLY A 108 -4.68 -9.85 10.84
CA GLY A 108 -4.80 -10.14 9.43
C GLY A 108 -4.00 -9.21 8.52
N LEU A 109 -4.22 -9.37 7.22
CA LEU A 109 -3.54 -8.60 6.17
C LEU A 109 -4.56 -7.81 5.36
N VAL A 110 -4.22 -6.58 5.02
CA VAL A 110 -5.00 -5.77 4.07
C VAL A 110 -4.59 -6.13 2.65
N VAL A 111 -5.56 -6.44 1.80
CA VAL A 111 -5.39 -6.75 0.37
C VAL A 111 -5.82 -5.52 -0.44
N LEU A 112 -4.89 -4.68 -0.84
CA LEU A 112 -5.17 -3.39 -1.48
C LEU A 112 -6.06 -3.50 -2.73
N LEU A 113 -5.89 -4.56 -3.53
CA LEU A 113 -6.68 -4.78 -4.74
C LEU A 113 -8.17 -5.07 -4.46
N ARG A 114 -8.55 -5.34 -3.22
CA ARG A 114 -9.93 -5.58 -2.79
C ARG A 114 -10.64 -4.33 -2.32
N LEU A 115 -9.90 -3.28 -2.01
CA LEU A 115 -10.45 -2.05 -1.48
C LEU A 115 -11.20 -1.27 -2.56
N GLU A 116 -12.16 -0.47 -2.10
CA GLU A 116 -12.83 0.51 -2.95
C GLU A 116 -11.82 1.52 -3.50
N PRO A 117 -11.96 1.93 -4.78
CA PRO A 117 -11.04 2.88 -5.39
C PRO A 117 -11.18 4.29 -4.82
N ASP A 118 -12.38 4.66 -4.38
CA ASP A 118 -12.69 6.00 -3.93
C ASP A 118 -12.24 6.23 -2.49
N ARG A 119 -11.76 7.43 -2.23
CA ARG A 119 -11.36 7.89 -0.91
C ARG A 119 -12.57 7.89 0.05
N PRO A 120 -12.50 7.21 1.21
CA PRO A 120 -13.56 7.22 2.21
C PRO A 120 -13.83 8.63 2.73
N ALA A 121 -15.09 8.98 2.96
CA ALA A 121 -15.47 10.29 3.53
C ALA A 121 -14.85 10.53 4.92
N SER A 122 -14.70 9.46 5.71
CA SER A 122 -14.04 9.49 7.03
C SER A 122 -12.60 10.02 6.99
N VAL A 123 -11.90 9.91 5.87
CA VAL A 123 -10.54 10.47 5.72
C VAL A 123 -10.56 11.98 5.88
N GLY A 124 -11.57 12.67 5.30
CA GLY A 124 -11.75 14.11 5.48
C GLY A 124 -11.93 14.48 6.95
N GLU A 125 -12.80 13.76 7.66
CA GLU A 125 -13.08 14.00 9.08
C GLU A 125 -11.83 13.80 9.95
N VAL A 126 -11.03 12.77 9.69
CA VAL A 126 -9.78 12.51 10.42
C VAL A 126 -8.77 13.61 10.14
N ILE A 127 -8.61 14.03 8.88
CA ILE A 127 -7.73 15.14 8.50
C ILE A 127 -8.21 16.42 9.19
N ASP A 128 -9.49 16.73 9.14
CA ASP A 128 -10.07 17.93 9.77
C ASP A 128 -9.86 17.91 11.30
N THR A 129 -9.99 16.75 11.92
CA THR A 129 -9.74 16.57 13.35
C THR A 129 -8.27 16.77 13.70
N PHE A 130 -7.36 16.19 12.94
CA PHE A 130 -5.91 16.30 13.14
C PHE A 130 -5.38 17.68 12.70
N CYS A 131 -5.93 18.21 11.62
CA CYS A 131 -5.42 19.39 10.93
C CYS A 131 -6.36 20.62 11.05
N SER A 132 -7.38 20.56 11.92
CA SER A 132 -8.42 21.59 12.07
C SER A 132 -7.90 23.03 12.20
N LYS A 133 -6.60 23.23 12.29
CA LYS A 133 -5.92 24.51 12.41
C LYS A 133 -4.69 24.67 11.50
N HIS A 134 -4.32 23.67 10.69
CA HIS A 134 -3.04 23.68 9.98
C HIS A 134 -3.17 23.29 8.52
N THR A 135 -2.65 24.12 7.65
CA THR A 135 -2.30 23.73 6.27
C THR A 135 -1.27 22.60 6.32
N PRO A 136 -1.21 21.73 5.29
CA PRO A 136 -0.15 20.72 5.21
C PRO A 136 1.23 21.35 5.41
N ALA A 137 2.05 20.75 6.27
CA ALA A 137 3.43 21.13 6.43
C ALA A 137 4.20 20.98 5.11
N PHE A 138 3.88 19.90 4.37
CA PHE A 138 4.42 19.66 3.03
C PHE A 138 3.33 19.11 2.12
N SER A 139 3.40 19.48 0.84
CA SER A 139 2.63 18.87 -0.23
C SER A 139 3.57 18.50 -1.35
N ALA A 140 3.75 17.20 -1.56
CA ALA A 140 4.58 16.64 -2.61
C ALA A 140 3.71 15.94 -3.65
N SER A 141 4.12 15.99 -4.91
CA SER A 141 3.47 15.25 -5.99
C SER A 141 4.48 14.64 -6.95
N TRP A 142 4.09 13.52 -7.56
CA TRP A 142 4.87 12.81 -8.58
C TRP A 142 3.96 12.52 -9.76
N GLU A 143 4.15 13.26 -10.83
CA GLU A 143 3.51 13.03 -12.12
C GLU A 143 4.23 11.88 -12.84
N ILE A 144 3.50 10.80 -13.13
CA ILE A 144 4.07 9.57 -13.69
C ILE A 144 3.78 9.53 -15.20
N PHE A 145 4.84 9.44 -15.99
CA PHE A 145 4.73 9.42 -17.45
C PHE A 145 4.54 8.00 -17.97
N LEU A 146 3.84 7.86 -19.10
CA LEU A 146 3.64 6.61 -19.83
C LEU A 146 2.81 5.54 -19.12
N GLY A 147 2.07 5.94 -18.09
CA GLY A 147 1.22 5.03 -17.30
C GLY A 147 1.96 4.32 -16.18
N VAL A 148 1.19 3.79 -15.25
CA VAL A 148 1.68 3.12 -14.05
C VAL A 148 1.59 1.61 -14.24
N PRO A 149 2.69 0.87 -14.07
CA PRO A 149 2.64 -0.58 -14.08
C PRO A 149 1.73 -1.13 -12.98
N PRO A 150 0.99 -2.22 -13.24
CA PRO A 150 0.22 -2.89 -12.20
C PRO A 150 1.09 -3.22 -10.97
N GLY A 151 0.58 -2.97 -9.78
CA GLY A 151 1.27 -3.21 -8.52
C GLY A 151 2.26 -2.11 -8.10
N ALA A 152 2.55 -1.11 -8.93
CA ALA A 152 3.53 -0.08 -8.59
C ALA A 152 3.01 0.87 -7.50
N ILE A 153 1.77 1.33 -7.62
CA ILE A 153 1.15 2.19 -6.61
C ILE A 153 0.93 1.42 -5.31
N GLU A 154 0.39 0.22 -5.41
CA GLU A 154 0.15 -0.65 -4.26
C GLU A 154 1.44 -0.87 -3.45
N LYS A 155 2.58 -1.07 -4.11
CA LYS A 155 3.89 -1.19 -3.44
C LYS A 155 4.30 0.09 -2.71
N VAL A 156 4.10 1.25 -3.30
CA VAL A 156 4.43 2.53 -2.64
C VAL A 156 3.55 2.74 -1.43
N LEU A 157 2.24 2.52 -1.56
CA LEU A 157 1.29 2.66 -0.46
C LEU A 157 1.61 1.68 0.68
N THR A 158 1.86 0.41 0.35
CA THR A 158 2.26 -0.61 1.34
C THR A 158 3.54 -0.22 2.09
N ARG A 159 4.56 0.28 1.38
CA ARG A 159 5.78 0.77 2.02
C ARG A 159 5.49 1.95 2.94
N SER A 160 4.59 2.82 2.54
CA SER A 160 4.24 4.01 3.34
C SER A 160 3.50 3.65 4.63
N CYS A 161 2.85 2.49 4.70
CA CYS A 161 2.27 1.96 5.94
C CYS A 161 3.32 1.71 7.03
N GLY A 162 4.56 1.42 6.67
CA GLY A 162 5.66 1.28 7.62
C GLY A 162 6.10 2.58 8.31
N LEU A 163 5.48 3.72 7.98
CA LEU A 163 5.79 5.01 8.57
C LEU A 163 5.16 5.19 9.97
N GLY A 164 4.08 4.49 10.28
CA GLY A 164 3.35 4.59 11.53
C GLY A 164 2.04 3.83 11.52
N ASP A 165 1.11 4.22 12.38
CA ASP A 165 -0.19 3.58 12.52
C ASP A 165 -1.09 3.92 11.35
N VAL A 166 -1.55 2.92 10.61
CA VAL A 166 -2.48 3.09 9.50
C VAL A 166 -3.88 3.38 10.04
N GLN A 167 -4.39 4.56 9.78
CA GLN A 167 -5.70 4.99 10.27
C GLN A 167 -6.82 4.57 9.33
N THR A 168 -6.57 4.68 8.03
CA THR A 168 -7.51 4.25 7.00
C THR A 168 -6.76 4.06 5.68
N PHE A 169 -7.35 3.26 4.82
CA PHE A 169 -6.79 2.94 3.51
C PHE A 169 -7.92 2.72 2.51
N TRP A 170 -7.60 2.97 1.25
CA TRP A 170 -8.43 2.66 0.10
C TRP A 170 -7.51 2.20 -1.02
N ARG A 171 -8.07 1.70 -2.11
CA ARG A 171 -7.26 1.08 -3.17
C ARG A 171 -6.11 1.95 -3.67
N PHE A 172 -6.35 3.25 -3.76
CA PHE A 172 -5.38 4.21 -4.31
C PHE A 172 -4.85 5.19 -3.29
N GLY A 173 -4.98 4.90 -2.00
CA GLY A 173 -4.43 5.78 -0.99
C GLY A 173 -4.40 5.20 0.42
N VAL A 174 -3.74 5.93 1.28
CA VAL A 174 -3.56 5.59 2.70
C VAL A 174 -3.44 6.85 3.53
N LEU A 175 -3.98 6.81 4.75
CA LEU A 175 -3.74 7.77 5.82
C LEU A 175 -2.98 7.08 6.93
N VAL A 176 -1.81 7.60 7.26
CA VAL A 176 -0.92 7.10 8.32
C VAL A 176 -0.69 8.19 9.34
N HIS A 177 -0.79 7.84 10.61
CA HIS A 177 -0.34 8.66 11.73
C HIS A 177 0.98 8.11 12.25
N GLY A 178 1.87 9.00 12.64
CA GLY A 178 3.14 8.61 13.24
C GLY A 178 3.62 9.63 14.25
N GLY A 179 4.63 9.23 15.02
CA GLY A 179 5.26 10.10 16.00
C GLY A 179 6.68 9.64 16.31
N LEU A 180 7.56 10.58 16.62
CA LEU A 180 8.95 10.30 16.98
C LEU A 180 9.16 10.10 18.49
N GLY A 181 8.12 9.68 19.22
CA GLY A 181 8.26 9.35 20.64
C GLY A 181 8.60 10.51 21.57
N ASP A 182 8.38 11.74 21.12
CA ASP A 182 8.65 12.93 21.93
C ASP A 182 7.59 13.06 23.02
N LEU A 183 8.02 13.09 24.29
CA LEU A 183 7.15 13.18 25.46
C LEU A 183 6.26 14.44 25.47
N ASP A 184 6.60 15.44 24.67
CA ASP A 184 5.87 16.71 24.56
C ASP A 184 4.78 16.70 23.48
N GLY A 185 4.53 15.58 22.78
CA GLY A 185 3.50 15.47 21.74
C GLY A 185 3.77 16.31 20.47
N ARG A 186 4.94 16.91 20.35
CA ARG A 186 5.32 17.77 19.20
C ARG A 186 5.85 16.97 18.00
N GLY A 187 6.23 15.72 18.25
CA GLY A 187 6.75 14.81 17.23
C GLY A 187 5.69 14.08 16.42
N ILE A 188 4.42 14.51 16.47
CA ILE A 188 3.30 13.84 15.78
C ILE A 188 3.17 14.37 14.37
N PHE A 189 2.90 13.46 13.43
CA PHE A 189 2.57 13.79 12.05
C PHE A 189 1.44 12.91 11.52
N ALA A 190 0.78 13.39 10.46
CA ALA A 190 -0.09 12.58 9.62
C ALA A 190 0.35 12.66 8.16
N VAL A 191 0.22 11.58 7.44
CA VAL A 191 0.52 11.51 6.00
C VAL A 191 -0.68 10.95 5.27
N VAL A 192 -1.17 11.70 4.29
CA VAL A 192 -2.14 11.23 3.31
C VAL A 192 -1.43 11.02 2.00
N MET A 193 -1.39 9.80 1.53
CA MET A 193 -0.92 9.49 0.17
C MET A 193 -2.09 9.05 -0.69
N GLU A 194 -2.14 9.58 -1.91
CA GLU A 194 -3.22 9.28 -2.84
C GLU A 194 -2.72 9.29 -4.28
N TYR A 195 -3.16 8.31 -5.06
CA TYR A 195 -2.90 8.25 -6.48
C TYR A 195 -4.17 8.55 -7.28
N SER A 196 -4.06 9.51 -8.19
CA SER A 196 -5.09 9.84 -9.17
C SER A 196 -4.81 9.15 -10.51
N SER A 197 -5.62 8.16 -10.86
CA SER A 197 -5.53 7.49 -12.16
C SER A 197 -5.89 8.41 -13.34
N THR A 198 -6.70 9.44 -13.09
CA THR A 198 -7.12 10.42 -14.10
C THR A 198 -5.95 11.33 -14.49
N HIS A 199 -5.10 11.70 -13.54
CA HIS A 199 -3.96 12.59 -13.75
C HIS A 199 -2.63 11.85 -13.81
N ASN A 200 -2.61 10.53 -13.56
CA ASN A 200 -1.37 9.75 -13.37
C ASN A 200 -0.44 10.39 -12.33
N GLU A 201 -1.00 10.89 -11.25
CA GLU A 201 -0.28 11.63 -10.23
C GLU A 201 -0.43 10.96 -8.87
N LEU A 202 0.70 10.72 -8.22
CA LEU A 202 0.76 10.34 -6.82
C LEU A 202 1.02 11.60 -6.00
N THR A 203 0.18 11.85 -5.01
CA THR A 203 0.32 12.99 -4.09
C THR A 203 0.60 12.52 -2.67
N ALA A 204 1.32 13.32 -1.91
CA ALA A 204 1.49 13.14 -0.48
C ALA A 204 1.31 14.47 0.23
N GLN A 205 0.37 14.51 1.16
CA GLN A 205 0.16 15.64 2.07
C GLN A 205 0.64 15.24 3.45
N ILE A 206 1.58 15.98 3.99
CA ILE A 206 2.20 15.72 5.29
C ILE A 206 1.80 16.85 6.22
N PHE A 207 1.19 16.48 7.33
CA PHE A 207 0.69 17.39 8.36
C PHE A 207 1.54 17.22 9.63
N GLY A 208 1.77 18.32 10.33
CA GLY A 208 2.53 18.32 11.57
C GLY A 208 3.21 19.68 11.79
N ASP A 209 3.85 19.84 12.93
CA ASP A 209 4.58 21.06 13.24
C ASP A 209 5.93 21.10 12.50
N ILE A 210 6.06 22.00 11.53
CA ILE A 210 7.27 22.15 10.70
C ILE A 210 8.51 22.55 11.51
N SER A 211 8.33 23.08 12.73
CA SER A 211 9.43 23.40 13.64
C SER A 211 10.08 22.17 14.24
N THR A 212 9.43 21.01 14.14
CA THR A 212 9.94 19.71 14.60
C THR A 212 10.55 18.90 13.47
N SER A 213 11.28 17.85 13.80
CA SER A 213 11.85 16.93 12.80
C SER A 213 10.83 15.97 12.20
N ALA A 214 9.69 15.77 12.84
CA ALA A 214 8.72 14.72 12.49
C ALA A 214 8.17 14.81 11.05
N PRO A 215 7.65 15.96 10.57
CA PRO A 215 7.20 16.09 9.19
C PRO A 215 8.32 15.92 8.16
N TRP A 216 9.56 16.28 8.52
CA TRP A 216 10.74 16.11 7.66
C TRP A 216 11.12 14.64 7.51
N VAL A 217 11.07 13.87 8.61
CA VAL A 217 11.27 12.42 8.58
C VAL A 217 10.20 11.75 7.73
N ALA A 218 8.93 12.14 7.91
CA ALA A 218 7.83 11.64 7.10
C ALA A 218 8.03 11.93 5.60
N LEU A 219 8.42 13.16 5.24
CA LEU A 219 8.72 13.54 3.86
C LEU A 219 9.86 12.71 3.27
N SER A 220 10.94 12.54 4.02
CA SER A 220 12.09 11.73 3.60
C SER A 220 11.70 10.27 3.35
N TYR A 221 10.90 9.70 4.26
CA TYR A 221 10.43 8.32 4.14
C TYR A 221 9.55 8.13 2.90
N VAL A 222 8.55 8.99 2.71
CA VAL A 222 7.65 8.95 1.54
C VAL A 222 8.44 9.10 0.24
N THR A 223 9.36 10.05 0.19
CA THR A 223 10.23 10.25 -0.98
C THR A 223 11.08 9.02 -1.28
N SER A 224 11.58 8.37 -0.24
CA SER A 224 12.34 7.12 -0.37
C SER A 224 11.46 5.98 -0.88
N ALA A 225 10.24 5.83 -0.36
CA ALA A 225 9.28 4.82 -0.82
C ALA A 225 8.95 4.98 -2.31
N VAL A 226 8.73 6.22 -2.76
CA VAL A 226 8.51 6.53 -4.19
C VAL A 226 9.77 6.27 -5.02
N SER A 227 10.94 6.62 -4.52
CA SER A 227 12.20 6.39 -5.24
C SER A 227 12.50 4.91 -5.45
N LEU A 228 12.15 4.05 -4.49
CA LEU A 228 12.26 2.60 -4.61
C LEU A 228 11.35 2.02 -5.70
N MET A 229 10.28 2.72 -6.07
CA MET A 229 9.44 2.31 -7.21
C MET A 229 10.23 2.30 -8.53
N LEU A 230 11.21 3.19 -8.70
CA LEU A 230 12.09 3.19 -9.88
C LEU A 230 13.04 1.98 -9.90
N VAL A 231 13.42 1.47 -8.75
CA VAL A 231 14.24 0.26 -8.63
C VAL A 231 13.44 -0.97 -9.03
N ASP A 232 12.18 -1.04 -8.56
CA ASP A 232 11.28 -2.16 -8.88
C ASP A 232 10.81 -2.12 -10.34
N PHE A 233 10.65 -0.93 -10.90
CA PHE A 233 10.12 -0.70 -12.25
C PHE A 233 11.07 0.23 -13.04
N PRO A 234 12.20 -0.30 -13.53
CA PRO A 234 13.30 0.51 -14.09
C PRO A 234 12.95 1.31 -15.37
N GLY A 235 11.81 1.01 -16.01
CA GLY A 235 11.29 1.78 -17.15
C GLY A 235 10.42 2.96 -16.78
N LEU A 236 10.04 3.08 -15.52
CA LEU A 236 9.15 4.12 -15.04
C LEU A 236 9.85 5.48 -15.05
N ARG A 237 9.11 6.52 -15.41
CA ARG A 237 9.57 7.91 -15.34
C ARG A 237 8.54 8.78 -14.65
N TRP A 238 9.00 9.66 -13.81
CA TRP A 238 8.16 10.62 -13.11
C TRP A 238 8.87 11.97 -12.96
N LYS A 239 8.07 13.00 -12.71
CA LYS A 239 8.52 14.34 -12.33
C LYS A 239 7.95 14.62 -10.95
N GLY A 240 8.81 14.86 -9.98
CA GLY A 240 8.41 15.19 -8.63
C GLY A 240 8.41 16.69 -8.38
N SER A 241 7.45 17.16 -7.60
CA SER A 241 7.40 18.53 -7.11
C SER A 241 7.09 18.55 -5.61
N LEU A 242 7.60 19.57 -4.93
CA LEU A 242 7.36 19.86 -3.53
C LEU A 242 6.93 21.31 -3.39
N LYS A 243 5.79 21.56 -2.75
CA LYS A 243 5.39 22.92 -2.39
C LYS A 243 6.00 23.32 -1.05
N CYS A 244 6.72 24.42 -1.06
CA CYS A 244 7.24 25.00 0.17
C CYS A 244 6.08 25.49 1.04
N PRO A 245 5.98 25.08 2.32
CA PRO A 245 4.88 25.47 3.18
C PRO A 245 4.89 26.97 3.55
N GLN A 246 6.07 27.58 3.58
CA GLN A 246 6.23 28.99 3.95
C GLN A 246 5.98 29.94 2.79
N HIS A 247 6.40 29.60 1.59
CA HIS A 247 6.35 30.50 0.43
C HIS A 247 5.37 30.06 -0.66
N GLY A 248 4.81 28.85 -0.56
CA GLY A 248 3.93 28.27 -1.58
C GLY A 248 4.62 27.97 -2.92
N ASN A 249 5.94 28.24 -3.02
CA ASN A 249 6.70 28.02 -4.23
C ASN A 249 6.87 26.52 -4.50
N GLU A 250 6.72 26.13 -5.75
CA GLU A 250 6.93 24.76 -6.18
C GLU A 250 8.41 24.55 -6.49
N MET A 251 8.99 23.52 -5.87
CA MET A 251 10.34 23.05 -6.14
C MET A 251 10.27 21.72 -6.89
N LEU A 252 10.99 21.61 -8.00
CA LEU A 252 11.05 20.39 -8.76
C LEU A 252 12.10 19.43 -8.19
N PHE A 253 11.72 18.20 -7.95
CA PHE A 253 12.68 17.12 -7.73
C PHE A 253 13.37 16.79 -9.05
N ALA A 254 14.70 16.74 -9.06
CA ALA A 254 15.43 16.34 -10.25
C ALA A 254 15.07 14.88 -10.61
N THR A 255 14.65 14.64 -11.86
CA THR A 255 14.27 13.32 -12.39
C THR A 255 15.44 12.35 -12.52
N LYS A 256 16.67 12.77 -12.26
CA LYS A 256 17.82 11.89 -12.23
C LYS A 256 18.08 11.44 -10.81
N VAL A 257 17.84 10.17 -10.56
CA VAL A 257 18.39 9.44 -9.41
C VAL A 257 19.92 9.42 -9.55
N ASN A 258 20.55 10.56 -9.30
CA ASN A 258 21.93 10.55 -8.88
C ASN A 258 21.88 10.29 -7.38
N ARG A 259 22.85 9.55 -6.86
CA ARG A 259 23.11 9.22 -5.45
C ARG A 259 23.08 10.42 -4.47
N ALA A 260 22.42 11.49 -4.81
CA ALA A 260 22.29 12.76 -4.11
C ALA A 260 20.88 12.99 -3.52
N GLY A 261 20.13 11.93 -3.25
CA GLY A 261 18.85 12.03 -2.50
C GLY A 261 19.03 12.73 -1.15
N ASP A 262 20.21 12.62 -0.54
CA ASP A 262 20.53 13.28 0.72
C ASP A 262 20.76 14.79 0.61
N LYS A 263 21.05 15.33 -0.57
CA LYS A 263 21.37 16.76 -0.74
C LYS A 263 20.15 17.66 -0.99
N PHE A 264 19.00 17.10 -1.23
CA PHE A 264 17.80 17.89 -1.54
C PHE A 264 17.18 18.52 -0.30
N LEU A 265 17.27 17.86 0.84
CA LEU A 265 16.78 18.38 2.12
C LEU A 265 17.71 19.40 2.77
N GLU A 266 18.97 19.50 2.31
CA GLU A 266 19.95 20.48 2.81
C GLU A 266 19.85 21.87 2.17
N ARG A 267 19.19 22.01 1.02
CA ARG A 267 18.94 23.32 0.43
C ARG A 267 17.60 23.83 0.91
N GLY A 268 17.64 24.58 1.99
CA GLY A 268 16.50 25.37 2.42
C GLY A 268 15.90 26.12 1.23
N CYS A 269 14.57 26.35 1.29
CA CYS A 269 13.88 27.19 0.32
C CYS A 269 14.63 28.54 0.23
N PRO A 270 15.01 29.01 -0.98
CA PRO A 270 15.72 30.27 -1.12
C PRO A 270 14.88 31.43 -0.65
#